data_20cada7fd1bbbb3c8a15f696fe574d4a
#
_entry.id   20cada7fd1bbbb3c8a15f696fe574d4a
#
_cell.length_a   1.000
_cell.length_b   1.000
_cell.length_c   1.000
_cell.angle_alpha   90.00
_cell.angle_beta   90.00
_cell.angle_gamma   90.00
#
_symmetry.space_group_name_H-M   'P 1'
#
loop_
_entity.id
_entity.type
_entity.pdbx_description
1 polymer ?
#
loop_
_entity_poly.entity_id
_entity_poly.type
_entity_poly.pdbx_seq_one_letter_code
_entity_poly.pdbx_strand_id
1 'polypeptide(L)'
;ILALPQLIGFTFRQAQGSQFLRGSFNWANASDGYIWFYIKNLGITFILAILLLVHGTRKQLRLVLPACLLWLISEFILFQPNSYDNNKLLLIAYLFFCIGIADFIWDTIPSLVRESPRQMRFLTVTAVTALSTLAALLTMGREYVSDYELYSSSYVSLAEWIEENTKPSDTFLTATNHNNAVASLTGRSIVCGSGTFLYFHGTDYQQNETDTALIYE
;
A
#
# COMPACT_ATOMS: atom_id res chain seq x y z
N ILE A 1 11.63 18.76 10.34
CA ILE A 1 11.58 19.52 11.60
C ILE A 1 10.13 19.82 11.98
N LEU A 2 9.27 20.34 11.09
CA LEU A 2 7.86 20.68 11.39
C LEU A 2 7.01 19.46 11.80
N ALA A 3 7.29 18.27 11.28
CA ALA A 3 6.58 17.04 11.62
C ALA A 3 7.08 16.39 12.92
N LEU A 4 8.21 16.83 13.47
CA LEU A 4 8.86 16.19 14.62
C LEU A 4 7.98 16.16 15.88
N PRO A 5 7.29 17.24 16.28
CA PRO A 5 6.42 17.23 17.45
C PRO A 5 5.26 16.22 17.30
N GLN A 6 4.73 16.09 16.09
CA GLN A 6 3.65 15.16 15.79
C GLN A 6 4.12 13.71 15.76
N LEU A 7 5.31 13.45 15.20
CA LEU A 7 5.97 12.15 15.24
C LEU A 7 6.27 11.73 16.67
N ILE A 8 6.82 12.62 17.49
CA ILE A 8 7.13 12.33 18.90
C ILE A 8 5.84 12.16 19.71
N GLY A 9 4.85 13.03 19.54
CA GLY A 9 3.62 13.03 20.33
C GLY A 9 2.67 11.87 20.01
N PHE A 10 2.55 11.48 18.73
CA PHE A 10 1.63 10.43 18.30
C PHE A 10 2.33 9.11 17.98
N THR A 11 3.30 9.12 17.09
CA THR A 11 3.91 7.88 16.59
C THR A 11 4.68 7.14 17.68
N PHE A 12 5.41 7.85 18.51
CA PHE A 12 6.13 7.21 19.63
C PHE A 12 5.19 6.67 20.71
N ARG A 13 4.07 7.33 21.00
CA ARG A 13 3.08 6.81 21.93
C ARG A 13 2.38 5.56 21.41
N GLN A 14 2.03 5.54 20.12
CA GLN A 14 1.46 4.36 19.47
C GLN A 14 2.48 3.22 19.38
N ALA A 15 3.75 3.53 19.11
CA ALA A 15 4.82 2.55 19.01
C ALA A 15 5.27 1.96 20.36
N GLN A 16 4.86 2.51 21.50
CA GLN A 16 5.09 1.91 22.81
C GLN A 16 4.24 0.67 23.07
N GLY A 17 3.17 0.47 22.29
CA GLY A 17 2.47 -0.81 22.24
C GLY A 17 3.36 -1.90 21.62
N SER A 18 3.30 -3.10 22.17
CA SER A 18 4.08 -4.25 21.69
C SER A 18 3.89 -4.50 20.19
N GLN A 19 4.97 -4.79 19.48
CA GLN A 19 5.02 -5.27 18.10
C GLN A 19 5.04 -4.23 16.97
N PHE A 20 5.08 -2.91 17.23
CA PHE A 20 5.22 -1.91 16.16
C PHE A 20 6.59 -1.96 15.47
N LEU A 21 7.66 -2.29 16.17
CA LEU A 21 8.99 -2.41 15.59
C LEU A 21 9.56 -3.80 15.87
N ARG A 22 9.74 -4.59 14.82
CA ARG A 22 10.30 -5.95 14.95
C ARG A 22 11.11 -6.35 13.73
N GLY A 23 12.17 -7.13 13.95
CA GLY A 23 12.91 -7.76 12.87
C GLY A 23 12.09 -8.90 12.26
N SER A 24 11.95 -8.89 10.93
CA SER A 24 11.30 -9.98 10.20
C SER A 24 11.77 -9.94 8.75
N PHE A 25 12.55 -10.91 8.34
CA PHE A 25 12.99 -11.03 6.96
C PHE A 25 11.95 -11.77 6.12
N ASN A 26 11.78 -11.33 4.86
CA ASN A 26 10.90 -11.98 3.89
C ASN A 26 9.43 -12.10 4.38
N TRP A 27 8.97 -11.13 5.15
CA TRP A 27 7.67 -11.14 5.83
C TRP A 27 6.46 -11.17 4.89
N ALA A 28 6.61 -10.67 3.65
CA ALA A 28 5.54 -10.63 2.66
C ALA A 28 5.33 -11.97 1.93
N ASN A 29 6.33 -12.87 2.01
CA ASN A 29 6.35 -14.13 1.27
C ASN A 29 5.94 -15.30 2.17
N ALA A 30 4.90 -16.02 1.76
CA ALA A 30 4.42 -17.17 2.54
C ALA A 30 5.16 -18.47 2.24
N SER A 31 5.45 -18.78 0.97
CA SER A 31 5.93 -20.13 0.56
C SER A 31 6.80 -20.16 -0.68
N ASP A 32 6.93 -19.05 -1.40
CA ASP A 32 7.73 -19.03 -2.63
C ASP A 32 9.23 -18.90 -2.36
N GLY A 33 10.06 -19.33 -3.31
CA GLY A 33 11.45 -18.93 -3.33
C GLY A 33 11.59 -17.42 -3.42
N TYR A 34 12.49 -16.82 -2.65
CA TYR A 34 12.62 -15.36 -2.47
C TYR A 34 12.61 -14.57 -3.80
N ILE A 35 13.49 -14.94 -4.73
CA ILE A 35 13.58 -14.27 -6.04
C ILE A 35 12.31 -14.46 -6.86
N TRP A 36 11.73 -15.66 -6.81
CA TRP A 36 10.52 -15.98 -7.55
C TRP A 36 9.31 -15.20 -7.03
N PHE A 37 9.24 -14.96 -5.72
CA PHE A 37 8.25 -14.07 -5.13
C PHE A 37 8.28 -12.67 -5.78
N TYR A 38 9.46 -12.06 -5.89
CA TYR A 38 9.60 -10.74 -6.50
C TYR A 38 9.32 -10.75 -8.01
N ILE A 39 9.72 -11.79 -8.73
CA ILE A 39 9.38 -11.94 -10.16
C ILE A 39 7.86 -12.01 -10.34
N LYS A 40 7.14 -12.79 -9.52
CA LYS A 40 5.68 -12.89 -9.60
C LYS A 40 4.97 -11.58 -9.30
N ASN A 41 5.44 -10.82 -8.33
CA ASN A 41 4.78 -9.60 -7.87
C ASN A 41 5.14 -8.35 -8.68
N LEU A 42 6.36 -8.25 -9.18
CA LEU A 42 6.86 -7.08 -9.91
C LEU A 42 7.08 -7.33 -11.41
N GLY A 43 7.07 -8.59 -11.83
CA GLY A 43 7.23 -8.95 -13.23
C GLY A 43 8.56 -8.46 -13.82
N ILE A 44 8.49 -7.96 -15.05
CA ILE A 44 9.65 -7.46 -15.79
C ILE A 44 10.34 -6.29 -15.09
N THR A 45 9.62 -5.49 -14.32
CA THR A 45 10.20 -4.33 -13.63
C THR A 45 11.24 -4.74 -12.59
N PHE A 46 11.10 -5.92 -11.98
CA PHE A 46 12.13 -6.48 -11.10
C PHE A 46 13.44 -6.77 -11.86
N ILE A 47 13.32 -7.37 -13.03
CA ILE A 47 14.47 -7.64 -13.88
C ILE A 47 15.12 -6.34 -14.34
N LEU A 48 14.32 -5.36 -14.75
CA LEU A 48 14.80 -4.04 -15.16
C LEU A 48 15.46 -3.28 -14.00
N ALA A 49 14.98 -3.42 -12.78
CA ALA A 49 15.63 -2.85 -11.61
C ALA A 49 17.03 -3.43 -11.39
N ILE A 50 17.20 -4.76 -11.56
CA ILE A 50 18.52 -5.39 -11.49
C ILE A 50 19.42 -4.90 -12.62
N LEU A 51 18.92 -4.84 -13.85
CA LEU A 51 19.69 -4.33 -15.00
C LEU A 51 20.08 -2.86 -14.81
N LEU A 52 19.20 -2.04 -14.28
CA LEU A 52 19.48 -0.64 -13.91
C LEU A 52 20.61 -0.56 -12.88
N LEU A 53 20.59 -1.40 -11.83
CA LEU A 53 21.65 -1.41 -10.82
C LEU A 53 23.01 -1.84 -11.38
N VAL A 54 23.03 -2.71 -12.40
CA VAL A 54 24.25 -3.21 -13.02
C VAL A 54 24.77 -2.28 -14.12
N HIS A 55 23.88 -1.76 -14.97
CA HIS A 55 24.24 -1.02 -16.19
C HIS A 55 23.85 0.45 -16.18
N GLY A 56 23.19 0.90 -15.12
CA GLY A 56 22.72 2.28 -15.01
C GLY A 56 23.85 3.30 -14.89
N THR A 57 23.59 4.49 -15.38
CA THR A 57 24.48 5.64 -15.24
C THR A 57 24.58 6.07 -13.77
N ARG A 58 25.63 6.81 -13.42
CA ARG A 58 25.78 7.38 -12.06
C ARG A 58 24.60 8.26 -11.66
N LYS A 59 23.96 8.95 -12.61
CA LYS A 59 22.75 9.76 -12.38
C LYS A 59 21.58 8.86 -11.97
N GLN A 60 21.33 7.80 -12.73
CA GLN A 60 20.27 6.83 -12.46
C GLN A 60 20.47 6.11 -11.12
N LEU A 61 21.69 5.66 -10.85
CA LEU A 61 22.04 5.03 -9.58
C LEU A 61 21.82 5.94 -8.38
N ARG A 62 22.18 7.22 -8.48
CA ARG A 62 21.91 8.21 -7.40
C ARG A 62 20.42 8.41 -7.16
N LEU A 63 19.60 8.34 -8.21
CA LEU A 63 18.14 8.47 -8.11
C LEU A 63 17.51 7.30 -7.36
N VAL A 64 17.98 6.05 -7.63
CA VAL A 64 17.39 4.83 -7.04
C VAL A 64 18.06 4.40 -5.74
N LEU A 65 19.17 4.98 -5.34
CA LEU A 65 19.85 4.65 -4.09
C LEU A 65 18.94 4.78 -2.85
N PRO A 66 18.16 5.87 -2.68
CA PRO A 66 17.19 5.94 -1.58
C PRO A 66 16.14 4.82 -1.62
N ALA A 67 15.72 4.40 -2.82
CA ALA A 67 14.80 3.29 -3.00
C ALA A 67 15.41 1.96 -2.55
N CYS A 68 16.68 1.71 -2.88
CA CYS A 68 17.40 0.53 -2.41
C CYS A 68 17.50 0.49 -0.88
N LEU A 69 17.80 1.62 -0.26
CA LEU A 69 17.88 1.73 1.21
C LEU A 69 16.51 1.51 1.85
N LEU A 70 15.46 2.12 1.30
CA LEU A 70 14.10 1.95 1.81
C LEU A 70 13.61 0.51 1.65
N TRP A 71 13.92 -0.12 0.51
CA TRP A 71 13.63 -1.54 0.29
C TRP A 71 14.32 -2.43 1.32
N LEU A 72 15.64 -2.25 1.52
CA LEU A 72 16.40 -3.00 2.51
C LEU A 72 15.81 -2.85 3.91
N ILE A 73 15.53 -1.62 4.34
CA ILE A 73 14.93 -1.37 5.65
C ILE A 73 13.58 -2.09 5.77
N SER A 74 12.73 -1.97 4.75
CA SER A 74 11.40 -2.59 4.74
C SER A 74 11.45 -4.11 4.71
N GLU A 75 12.48 -4.69 4.13
CA GLU A 75 12.66 -6.14 4.00
C GLU A 75 13.02 -6.81 5.32
N PHE A 76 13.72 -6.09 6.20
CA PHE A 76 14.22 -6.64 7.46
C PHE A 76 13.47 -6.14 8.69
N ILE A 77 12.74 -5.02 8.57
CA ILE A 77 12.10 -4.35 9.70
C ILE A 77 10.63 -4.13 9.39
N LEU A 78 9.77 -4.63 10.26
CA LEU A 78 8.36 -4.30 10.29
C LEU A 78 8.12 -3.12 11.22
N PHE A 79 7.37 -2.12 10.74
CA PHE A 79 7.04 -0.88 11.47
C PHE A 79 5.59 -0.85 11.96
N GLN A 80 4.83 -1.90 11.67
CA GLN A 80 3.42 -2.00 12.00
C GLN A 80 3.11 -3.41 12.55
N PRO A 81 2.14 -3.57 13.45
CA PRO A 81 1.67 -4.88 13.89
C PRO A 81 1.19 -5.73 12.72
N ASN A 82 0.45 -5.13 11.80
CA ASN A 82 0.08 -5.76 10.53
C ASN A 82 1.27 -5.72 9.57
N SER A 83 1.81 -6.89 9.24
CA SER A 83 2.95 -7.00 8.32
C SER A 83 2.66 -6.42 6.94
N TYR A 84 1.42 -6.54 6.44
CA TYR A 84 1.04 -6.01 5.13
C TYR A 84 1.10 -4.48 5.03
N ASP A 85 1.00 -3.76 6.15
CA ASP A 85 1.16 -2.29 6.14
C ASP A 85 2.57 -1.83 5.77
N ASN A 86 3.56 -2.70 5.92
CA ASN A 86 4.93 -2.44 5.47
C ASN A 86 5.03 -2.34 3.94
N ASN A 87 4.06 -2.87 3.17
CA ASN A 87 3.97 -2.68 1.73
C ASN A 87 3.96 -1.21 1.30
N LYS A 88 3.48 -0.30 2.15
CA LYS A 88 3.48 1.14 1.88
C LYS A 88 4.89 1.68 1.65
N LEU A 89 5.87 1.18 2.39
CA LEU A 89 7.28 1.54 2.21
C LEU A 89 7.85 0.95 0.91
N LEU A 90 7.51 -0.31 0.61
CA LEU A 90 7.91 -0.95 -0.64
C LEU A 90 7.28 -0.26 -1.86
N LEU A 91 6.04 0.23 -1.77
CA LEU A 91 5.40 1.02 -2.82
C LEU A 91 6.14 2.33 -3.10
N ILE A 92 6.61 3.03 -2.06
CA ILE A 92 7.42 4.25 -2.21
C ILE A 92 8.76 3.91 -2.87
N ALA A 93 9.44 2.86 -2.42
CA ALA A 93 10.68 2.40 -3.05
C ALA A 93 10.44 2.03 -4.53
N TYR A 94 9.37 1.29 -4.81
CA TYR A 94 8.99 0.89 -6.16
C TYR A 94 8.72 2.09 -7.08
N LEU A 95 8.08 3.15 -6.59
CA LEU A 95 7.88 4.38 -7.36
C LEU A 95 9.21 4.98 -7.83
N PHE A 96 10.20 5.09 -6.94
CA PHE A 96 11.52 5.59 -7.32
C PHE A 96 12.24 4.65 -8.31
N PHE A 97 12.10 3.33 -8.14
CA PHE A 97 12.58 2.37 -9.13
C PHE A 97 11.91 2.56 -10.48
N CYS A 98 10.59 2.76 -10.54
CA CYS A 98 9.86 3.00 -11.79
C CYS A 98 10.37 4.26 -12.51
N ILE A 99 10.64 5.34 -11.78
CA ILE A 99 11.22 6.56 -12.36
C ILE A 99 12.62 6.26 -12.94
N GLY A 100 13.47 5.59 -12.18
CA GLY A 100 14.80 5.18 -12.65
C GLY A 100 14.76 4.22 -13.83
N ILE A 101 13.84 3.26 -13.83
CA ILE A 101 13.62 2.30 -14.92
C ILE A 101 13.15 3.02 -16.19
N ALA A 102 12.25 4.00 -16.07
CA ALA A 102 11.80 4.78 -17.21
C ALA A 102 12.99 5.52 -17.88
N ASP A 103 13.82 6.22 -17.10
CA ASP A 103 15.04 6.86 -17.61
C ASP A 103 16.01 5.82 -18.21
N PHE A 104 16.15 4.65 -17.59
CA PHE A 104 17.00 3.55 -18.07
C PHE A 104 16.51 2.97 -19.41
N ILE A 105 15.19 2.77 -19.57
CA ILE A 105 14.60 2.26 -20.80
C ILE A 105 14.84 3.20 -21.98
N TRP A 106 14.70 4.51 -21.77
CA TRP A 106 14.77 5.49 -22.83
C TRP A 106 16.19 5.99 -23.13
N ASP A 107 17.08 5.98 -22.17
CA ASP A 107 18.43 6.53 -22.30
C ASP A 107 19.50 5.43 -22.40
N THR A 108 19.43 4.42 -21.55
CA THR A 108 20.50 3.42 -21.44
C THR A 108 20.28 2.20 -22.34
N ILE A 109 19.07 1.62 -22.42
CA ILE A 109 18.81 0.47 -23.29
C ILE A 109 19.18 0.73 -24.76
N PRO A 110 18.84 1.86 -25.38
CA PRO A 110 19.28 2.14 -26.76
C PRO A 110 20.79 2.13 -26.94
N SER A 111 21.54 2.52 -25.92
CA SER A 111 23.01 2.50 -25.95
C SER A 111 23.58 1.08 -25.83
N LEU A 112 22.93 0.22 -25.02
CA LEU A 112 23.33 -1.19 -24.88
C LEU A 112 23.14 -2.00 -26.16
N VAL A 113 22.11 -1.65 -26.95
CA VAL A 113 21.80 -2.30 -28.24
C VAL A 113 22.18 -1.45 -29.46
N ARG A 114 23.15 -0.55 -29.29
CA ARG A 114 23.48 0.43 -30.35
C ARG A 114 24.02 -0.18 -31.65
N GLU A 115 24.59 -1.39 -31.60
CA GLU A 115 25.07 -2.12 -32.78
C GLU A 115 23.92 -2.70 -33.61
N SER A 116 22.73 -2.78 -33.03
CA SER A 116 21.53 -3.23 -33.74
C SER A 116 20.97 -2.14 -34.68
N PRO A 117 20.27 -2.52 -35.76
CA PRO A 117 19.57 -1.57 -36.64
C PRO A 117 18.62 -0.65 -35.85
N ARG A 118 18.45 0.58 -36.33
CA ARG A 118 17.58 1.59 -35.69
C ARG A 118 16.16 1.07 -35.40
N GLN A 119 15.62 0.27 -36.31
CA GLN A 119 14.28 -0.35 -36.18
C GLN A 119 14.25 -1.32 -34.98
N MET A 120 15.27 -2.16 -34.83
CA MET A 120 15.38 -3.10 -33.70
C MET A 120 15.50 -2.38 -32.37
N ARG A 121 16.29 -1.31 -32.29
CA ARG A 121 16.37 -0.48 -31.07
C ARG A 121 15.02 0.11 -30.69
N PHE A 122 14.30 0.65 -31.66
CA PHE A 122 12.95 1.20 -31.44
C PHE A 122 11.99 0.09 -30.96
N LEU A 123 11.97 -1.07 -31.61
CA LEU A 123 11.16 -2.22 -31.23
C LEU A 123 11.49 -2.70 -29.81
N THR A 124 12.78 -2.79 -29.46
CA THR A 124 13.19 -3.20 -28.11
C THR A 124 12.65 -2.24 -27.05
N VAL A 125 12.86 -0.93 -27.21
CA VAL A 125 12.36 0.08 -26.27
C VAL A 125 10.84 0.02 -26.15
N THR A 126 10.14 -0.06 -27.29
CA THR A 126 8.67 -0.15 -27.31
C THR A 126 8.16 -1.42 -26.62
N ALA A 127 8.75 -2.57 -26.91
CA ALA A 127 8.37 -3.84 -26.32
C ALA A 127 8.61 -3.86 -24.80
N VAL A 128 9.76 -3.37 -24.35
CA VAL A 128 10.08 -3.31 -22.92
C VAL A 128 9.11 -2.35 -22.20
N THR A 129 8.82 -1.18 -22.79
CA THR A 129 7.85 -0.23 -22.23
C THR A 129 6.46 -0.85 -22.15
N ALA A 130 5.99 -1.48 -23.24
CA ALA A 130 4.68 -2.12 -23.28
C ALA A 130 4.56 -3.23 -22.22
N LEU A 131 5.56 -4.08 -22.10
CA LEU A 131 5.58 -5.15 -21.09
C LEU A 131 5.61 -4.60 -19.66
N SER A 132 6.33 -3.49 -19.43
CA SER A 132 6.41 -2.87 -18.10
C SER A 132 5.09 -2.22 -17.66
N THR A 133 4.27 -1.78 -18.60
CA THR A 133 2.99 -1.12 -18.32
C THR A 133 1.78 -2.05 -18.44
N LEU A 134 1.96 -3.23 -19.02
CA LEU A 134 0.85 -4.15 -19.33
C LEU A 134 0.02 -4.53 -18.09
N ALA A 135 0.67 -4.87 -16.99
CA ALA A 135 -0.03 -5.24 -15.76
C ALA A 135 -0.90 -4.10 -15.23
N ALA A 136 -0.40 -2.86 -15.28
CA ALA A 136 -1.16 -1.67 -14.86
C ALA A 136 -2.37 -1.45 -15.77
N LEU A 137 -2.19 -1.56 -17.09
CA LEU A 137 -3.29 -1.42 -18.07
C LEU A 137 -4.37 -2.50 -17.88
N LEU A 138 -3.96 -3.75 -17.65
CA LEU A 138 -4.89 -4.84 -17.37
C LEU A 138 -5.67 -4.63 -16.07
N THR A 139 -4.98 -4.14 -15.01
CA THR A 139 -5.64 -3.81 -13.73
C THR A 139 -6.64 -2.67 -13.92
N MET A 140 -6.25 -1.60 -14.60
CA MET A 140 -7.18 -0.50 -14.93
C MET A 140 -8.36 -0.97 -15.74
N GLY A 141 -8.12 -1.83 -16.74
CA GLY A 141 -9.21 -2.43 -17.54
C GLY A 141 -10.15 -3.28 -16.69
N ARG A 142 -9.61 -4.06 -15.75
CA ARG A 142 -10.42 -4.82 -14.80
C ARG A 142 -11.28 -3.91 -13.94
N GLU A 143 -10.70 -2.89 -13.34
CA GLU A 143 -11.44 -1.95 -12.48
C GLU A 143 -12.51 -1.19 -13.28
N TYR A 144 -12.24 -0.84 -14.54
CA TYR A 144 -13.21 -0.17 -15.42
C TYR A 144 -14.47 -1.01 -15.70
N VAL A 145 -14.32 -2.34 -15.79
CA VAL A 145 -15.45 -3.25 -16.03
C VAL A 145 -15.98 -3.90 -14.76
N SER A 146 -15.34 -3.66 -13.62
CA SER A 146 -15.79 -4.17 -12.33
C SER A 146 -16.98 -3.36 -11.84
N ASP A 147 -18.02 -4.05 -11.43
CA ASP A 147 -19.17 -3.48 -10.74
C ASP A 147 -19.30 -4.16 -9.39
N TYR A 148 -19.07 -3.39 -8.31
CA TYR A 148 -19.22 -3.88 -6.94
C TYR A 148 -19.85 -2.81 -6.07
N GLU A 149 -20.75 -3.26 -5.24
CA GLU A 149 -21.47 -2.42 -4.29
C GLU A 149 -20.76 -2.46 -2.92
N LEU A 150 -20.33 -1.31 -2.42
CA LEU A 150 -19.72 -1.22 -1.09
C LEU A 150 -20.79 -1.16 0.00
N TYR A 151 -21.87 -0.45 -0.26
CA TYR A 151 -23.04 -0.33 0.61
C TYR A 151 -24.31 -0.54 -0.21
N SER A 152 -25.19 -1.43 0.25
CA SER A 152 -26.47 -1.67 -0.39
C SER A 152 -27.37 -0.42 -0.33
N SER A 153 -28.33 -0.34 -1.22
CA SER A 153 -29.32 0.75 -1.23
C SER A 153 -30.04 0.91 0.10
N SER A 154 -30.26 -0.18 0.84
CA SER A 154 -30.85 -0.15 2.19
C SER A 154 -29.96 0.56 3.20
N TYR A 155 -28.64 0.39 3.13
CA TYR A 155 -27.70 1.12 3.99
C TYR A 155 -27.64 2.61 3.64
N VAL A 156 -27.73 2.96 2.35
CA VAL A 156 -27.80 4.35 1.90
C VAL A 156 -29.08 5.01 2.45
N SER A 157 -30.24 4.38 2.27
CA SER A 157 -31.50 4.91 2.79
C SER A 157 -31.50 5.01 4.33
N LEU A 158 -30.88 4.07 5.03
CA LEU A 158 -30.69 4.14 6.47
C LEU A 158 -29.82 5.35 6.87
N ALA A 159 -28.76 5.60 6.14
CA ALA A 159 -27.87 6.72 6.37
C ALA A 159 -28.59 8.08 6.19
N GLU A 160 -29.35 8.23 5.11
CA GLU A 160 -30.19 9.39 4.85
C GLU A 160 -31.18 9.63 6.01
N TRP A 161 -31.87 8.57 6.44
CA TRP A 161 -32.79 8.67 7.57
C TRP A 161 -32.07 9.10 8.88
N ILE A 162 -30.89 8.56 9.15
CA ILE A 162 -30.08 8.93 10.33
C ILE A 162 -29.70 10.43 10.25
N GLU A 163 -29.25 10.90 9.10
CA GLU A 163 -28.86 12.31 8.95
C GLU A 163 -30.02 13.27 9.18
N GLU A 164 -31.22 12.92 8.71
CA GLU A 164 -32.42 13.74 8.86
C GLU A 164 -33.03 13.72 10.28
N ASN A 165 -32.88 12.59 10.98
CA ASN A 165 -33.62 12.37 12.25
C ASN A 165 -32.74 12.40 13.51
N THR A 166 -31.42 12.60 13.37
CA THR A 166 -30.48 12.59 14.50
C THR A 166 -29.54 13.79 14.47
N LYS A 167 -28.95 14.11 15.62
CA LYS A 167 -27.98 15.18 15.73
C LYS A 167 -26.57 14.71 15.34
N PRO A 168 -25.71 15.58 14.80
CA PRO A 168 -24.31 15.24 14.51
C PRO A 168 -23.50 14.72 15.71
N SER A 169 -23.92 15.07 16.92
CA SER A 169 -23.29 14.64 18.18
C SER A 169 -23.77 13.29 18.70
N ASP A 170 -24.79 12.70 18.09
CA ASP A 170 -25.35 11.43 18.56
C ASP A 170 -24.37 10.28 18.26
N THR A 171 -24.30 9.35 19.22
CA THR A 171 -23.45 8.16 19.13
C THR A 171 -24.32 6.91 18.97
N PHE A 172 -23.95 6.08 18.03
CA PHE A 172 -24.72 4.89 17.68
C PHE A 172 -24.07 3.61 18.21
N LEU A 173 -24.89 2.73 18.75
CA LEU A 173 -24.52 1.35 18.99
C LEU A 173 -24.71 0.57 17.69
N THR A 174 -23.63 0.02 17.15
CA THR A 174 -23.62 -0.76 15.90
C THR A 174 -22.77 -2.00 16.06
N ALA A 175 -22.90 -2.93 15.14
CA ALA A 175 -21.93 -4.02 15.04
C ALA A 175 -20.53 -3.49 14.74
N THR A 176 -19.50 -4.19 15.22
CA THR A 176 -18.07 -3.80 15.09
C THR A 176 -17.49 -4.13 13.72
N ASN A 177 -18.25 -3.92 12.66
CA ASN A 177 -17.85 -4.20 11.29
C ASN A 177 -16.85 -3.16 10.77
N HIS A 178 -15.94 -3.60 9.89
CA HIS A 178 -14.95 -2.72 9.27
C HIS A 178 -15.60 -1.58 8.46
N ASN A 179 -16.50 -1.94 7.55
CA ASN A 179 -17.26 -0.98 6.74
C ASN A 179 -18.59 -0.68 7.44
N ASN A 180 -18.53 0.09 8.53
CA ASN A 180 -19.73 0.48 9.25
C ASN A 180 -20.48 1.60 8.51
N ALA A 181 -21.68 1.30 8.03
CA ALA A 181 -22.47 2.22 7.22
C ALA A 181 -22.80 3.52 7.97
N VAL A 182 -23.10 3.44 9.27
CA VAL A 182 -23.42 4.63 10.09
C VAL A 182 -22.22 5.56 10.14
N ALA A 183 -21.05 5.05 10.55
CA ALA A 183 -19.85 5.88 10.65
C ALA A 183 -19.38 6.40 9.28
N SER A 184 -19.41 5.53 8.26
CA SER A 184 -18.84 5.85 6.94
C SER A 184 -19.73 6.77 6.10
N LEU A 185 -21.05 6.59 6.15
CA LEU A 185 -21.97 7.35 5.30
C LEU A 185 -22.50 8.62 5.98
N THR A 186 -22.63 8.62 7.32
CA THR A 186 -23.23 9.77 8.02
C THR A 186 -22.23 10.59 8.85
N GLY A 187 -21.01 10.07 9.04
CA GLY A 187 -20.02 10.69 9.94
C GLY A 187 -20.43 10.71 11.42
N ARG A 188 -21.47 9.97 11.83
CA ARG A 188 -21.87 9.85 13.23
C ARG A 188 -20.87 9.00 14.00
N SER A 189 -20.70 9.30 15.28
CA SER A 189 -19.89 8.48 16.19
C SER A 189 -20.54 7.12 16.42
N ILE A 190 -19.72 6.08 16.55
CA ILE A 190 -20.15 4.74 16.97
C ILE A 190 -19.43 4.36 18.26
N VAL A 191 -20.05 3.50 19.06
CA VAL A 191 -19.52 3.07 20.37
C VAL A 191 -18.20 2.32 20.19
N CYS A 192 -18.15 1.38 19.23
CA CYS A 192 -16.96 0.61 18.93
C CYS A 192 -16.88 0.33 17.44
N GLY A 193 -15.73 0.57 16.84
CA GLY A 193 -15.41 0.18 15.48
C GLY A 193 -14.82 -1.22 15.39
N SER A 194 -14.26 -1.57 14.23
CA SER A 194 -13.57 -2.85 14.04
C SER A 194 -12.35 -2.98 14.96
N GLY A 195 -12.35 -3.98 15.85
CA GLY A 195 -11.25 -4.23 16.76
C GLY A 195 -9.91 -4.42 16.08
N THR A 196 -9.88 -5.04 14.90
CA THR A 196 -8.66 -5.18 14.08
C THR A 196 -8.09 -3.82 13.69
N PHE A 197 -8.95 -2.89 13.26
CA PHE A 197 -8.52 -1.54 12.88
C PHE A 197 -8.02 -0.75 14.08
N LEU A 198 -8.79 -0.77 15.16
CA LEU A 198 -8.43 -0.07 16.39
C LEU A 198 -7.11 -0.59 16.96
N TYR A 199 -6.89 -1.91 16.94
CA TYR A 199 -5.62 -2.53 17.33
C TYR A 199 -4.44 -2.03 16.49
N PHE A 200 -4.57 -2.02 15.16
CA PHE A 200 -3.50 -1.57 14.27
C PHE A 200 -3.21 -0.07 14.36
N HIS A 201 -4.17 0.71 14.87
CA HIS A 201 -3.97 2.13 15.13
C HIS A 201 -3.53 2.43 16.58
N GLY A 202 -3.34 1.38 17.40
CA GLY A 202 -2.91 1.52 18.79
C GLY A 202 -3.94 2.19 19.69
N THR A 203 -5.22 2.08 19.32
CA THR A 203 -6.36 2.60 20.10
C THR A 203 -6.79 1.54 21.11
N ASP A 204 -7.02 1.94 22.35
CA ASP A 204 -7.63 1.08 23.36
C ASP A 204 -9.13 0.94 23.03
N TYR A 205 -9.59 -0.30 22.84
CA TYR A 205 -10.96 -0.60 22.40
C TYR A 205 -11.61 -1.79 23.11
N GLN A 206 -10.83 -2.56 23.86
CA GLN A 206 -11.25 -3.86 24.37
C GLN A 206 -12.48 -3.76 25.28
N GLN A 207 -12.54 -2.72 26.12
CA GLN A 207 -13.70 -2.50 26.98
C GLN A 207 -14.95 -2.18 26.15
N ASN A 208 -14.83 -1.26 25.18
CA ASN A 208 -15.95 -0.88 24.32
C ASN A 208 -16.46 -2.06 23.46
N GLU A 209 -15.54 -2.92 22.99
CA GLU A 209 -15.89 -4.11 22.23
C GLU A 209 -16.68 -5.11 23.11
N THR A 210 -16.23 -5.33 24.34
CA THR A 210 -16.92 -6.19 25.33
C THR A 210 -18.30 -5.63 25.69
N ASP A 211 -18.38 -4.33 25.98
CA ASP A 211 -19.64 -3.67 26.34
C ASP A 211 -20.64 -3.73 25.16
N THR A 212 -20.14 -3.52 23.92
CA THR A 212 -20.97 -3.65 22.72
C THR A 212 -21.53 -5.06 22.58
N ALA A 213 -20.71 -6.09 22.78
CA ALA A 213 -21.14 -7.49 22.71
C ALA A 213 -22.23 -7.79 23.77
N LEU A 214 -22.02 -7.37 25.01
CA LEU A 214 -22.98 -7.57 26.10
C LEU A 214 -24.35 -6.90 25.89
N ILE A 215 -24.38 -5.77 25.14
CA ILE A 215 -25.64 -5.07 24.85
C ILE A 215 -26.43 -5.81 23.76
N TYR A 216 -25.74 -6.51 22.84
CA TYR A 216 -26.39 -7.29 21.79
C TYR A 216 -26.85 -8.70 22.24
N GLU A 217 -26.37 -9.22 23.40
CA GLU A 217 -26.84 -10.47 24.02
C GLU A 217 -28.13 -10.24 24.82
#